data_90ce4141faf2723222152193a824b8fd
#
_entry.id   90ce4141faf2723222152193a824b8fd
#
_cell.length_a   1.000
_cell.length_b   1.000
_cell.length_c   1.000
_cell.angle_alpha   90.00
_cell.angle_beta   90.00
_cell.angle_gamma   90.00
#
_symmetry.space_group_name_H-M   'P 1'
#
loop_
_entity.id
_entity.type
_entity.pdbx_description
1 polymer ?
#
loop_
_entity_poly.entity_id
_entity_poly.type
_entity_poly.pdbx_seq_one_letter_code
_entity_poly.pdbx_strand_id
1 'polypeptide(L)'
;VRKIIGLTIIVLLLTSIMMGCKSGTKVDSTDTQVDTAATQAACADTQTDTEDGSSYSTDTQSDTEDTSANSADTQTDTKDTSVNSADTQTDKEEPDTDMRDITTMQLVYDMGIGINLGNTFDSTGDWINSSEVRNFETAWGSPVITENMIKAYAEAGFRTMRIPVTWSNMLSSDYVIDTAWMDRIQQIVDWVIGNGMYAIVNLHHDSFIGELFPTNEAEGFKKYEAIWSQVSERFKDYSDYLIFESMNEPGFDAIWNQYTGTQKQKERAFDLINRINQRFVDLVRASGGNNAERHLLISAYYTNIGHANNGLTKMPDDPAGRCAISVHYYTPWTWVALEHDETWGKARWEWGTPEDYAELNSELDLMKTNYVDKGIPVIIGEYCMCSKKPKEYSDLWEIEVTRGIYERGMCPVYWDVQGSATNFFDRKTLTWGNPEVLAAMQEISATRDFTNRDDN
;
A
#
# COMPACT_ATOMS: atom_id res chain seq x y z
N VAL A 1 -15.60 6.71 33.99
CA VAL A 1 -14.85 7.99 34.00
C VAL A 1 -13.67 7.97 33.04
N ARG A 2 -13.39 6.87 32.32
CA ARG A 2 -12.25 6.76 31.37
C ARG A 2 -12.64 6.75 29.86
N LYS A 3 -13.92 6.93 29.53
CA LYS A 3 -14.41 6.93 28.12
C LYS A 3 -14.68 8.31 27.50
N ILE A 4 -14.29 9.40 28.15
CA ILE A 4 -14.59 10.77 27.68
C ILE A 4 -13.33 11.52 27.18
N ILE A 5 -12.12 10.98 27.33
CA ILE A 5 -10.88 11.68 26.98
C ILE A 5 -10.47 11.46 25.51
N GLY A 6 -10.89 10.35 24.88
CA GLY A 6 -10.55 10.08 23.47
C GLY A 6 -11.29 10.94 22.43
N LEU A 7 -12.48 11.45 22.78
CA LEU A 7 -13.31 12.24 21.84
C LEU A 7 -12.95 13.74 21.81
N THR A 8 -12.18 14.22 22.78
CA THR A 8 -11.89 15.65 22.93
C THR A 8 -10.66 16.10 22.12
N ILE A 9 -9.80 15.19 21.69
CA ILE A 9 -8.58 15.52 20.92
C ILE A 9 -8.92 15.70 19.43
N ILE A 10 -9.87 14.94 18.89
CA ILE A 10 -10.31 15.06 17.49
C ILE A 10 -11.09 16.36 17.25
N VAL A 11 -11.84 16.84 18.24
CA VAL A 11 -12.62 18.10 18.15
C VAL A 11 -11.71 19.35 18.26
N LEU A 12 -10.54 19.26 18.88
CA LEU A 12 -9.61 20.39 19.03
C LEU A 12 -8.78 20.68 17.76
N LEU A 13 -8.59 19.71 16.86
CA LEU A 13 -7.97 19.92 15.54
C LEU A 13 -8.94 20.58 14.54
N LEU A 14 -10.26 20.39 14.70
CA LEU A 14 -11.29 20.99 13.85
C LEU A 14 -11.67 22.42 14.25
N THR A 15 -11.41 22.87 15.49
CA THR A 15 -11.79 24.20 15.97
C THR A 15 -10.75 25.30 15.73
N SER A 16 -9.54 24.97 15.33
CA SER A 16 -8.50 25.97 14.99
C SER A 16 -8.64 26.58 13.59
N ILE A 17 -9.57 26.12 12.77
CA ILE A 17 -9.79 26.58 11.38
C ILE A 17 -10.85 27.70 11.29
N MET A 18 -11.56 28.05 12.37
CA MET A 18 -12.76 28.93 12.33
C MET A 18 -12.54 30.36 12.79
N MET A 19 -11.33 30.93 12.80
CA MET A 19 -11.17 32.37 13.07
C MET A 19 -10.21 33.03 12.07
N GLY A 20 -10.76 33.54 10.97
CA GLY A 20 -10.00 34.44 10.11
C GLY A 20 -10.50 34.65 8.70
N CYS A 21 -11.74 35.07 8.48
CA CYS A 21 -12.13 35.70 7.22
C CYS A 21 -13.13 36.84 7.42
N LYS A 22 -12.63 38.04 7.50
CA LYS A 22 -13.35 39.27 7.09
C LYS A 22 -12.35 40.24 6.45
N SER A 23 -12.36 40.28 5.13
CA SER A 23 -12.38 41.52 4.30
C SER A 23 -12.04 41.11 2.87
N GLY A 24 -12.88 41.56 1.94
CA GLY A 24 -12.85 41.16 0.55
C GLY A 24 -11.71 41.79 -0.23
N THR A 25 -11.26 41.04 -1.20
CA THR A 25 -10.76 41.52 -2.49
C THR A 25 -10.94 40.39 -3.51
N LYS A 26 -11.43 40.73 -4.69
CA LYS A 26 -11.57 39.83 -5.83
C LYS A 26 -10.23 39.17 -6.14
N VAL A 27 -10.20 37.86 -6.23
CA VAL A 27 -9.08 37.12 -6.80
C VAL A 27 -9.61 36.29 -7.97
N ASP A 28 -8.90 36.37 -9.05
CA ASP A 28 -9.06 35.71 -10.33
C ASP A 28 -9.03 34.18 -10.17
N SER A 29 -9.87 33.54 -10.95
CA SER A 29 -10.03 32.08 -10.98
C SER A 29 -8.87 31.40 -11.70
N THR A 30 -7.91 30.84 -10.97
CA THR A 30 -7.06 29.70 -11.38
C THR A 30 -6.26 29.25 -10.15
N ASP A 31 -6.82 28.37 -9.36
CA ASP A 31 -6.13 27.35 -8.54
C ASP A 31 -7.17 26.60 -7.68
N THR A 32 -7.71 25.54 -8.23
CA THR A 32 -8.46 24.54 -7.48
C THR A 32 -7.68 23.22 -7.52
N GLN A 33 -6.51 23.19 -6.89
CA GLN A 33 -5.94 21.94 -6.41
C GLN A 33 -6.38 21.74 -4.98
N VAL A 34 -7.35 20.84 -4.81
CA VAL A 34 -7.86 20.41 -3.51
C VAL A 34 -6.92 19.32 -2.96
N ASP A 35 -6.64 19.46 -1.72
CA ASP A 35 -5.72 18.76 -0.87
C ASP A 35 -6.05 17.30 -0.64
N THR A 36 -5.17 16.41 -1.01
CA THR A 36 -5.29 14.97 -0.79
C THR A 36 -4.69 14.49 0.54
N ALA A 37 -3.82 15.28 1.17
CA ALA A 37 -3.01 14.79 2.28
C ALA A 37 -3.73 14.72 3.65
N ALA A 38 -4.68 15.60 3.92
CA ALA A 38 -5.39 15.61 5.22
C ALA A 38 -6.51 14.58 5.32
N THR A 39 -6.81 13.89 4.24
CA THR A 39 -8.02 13.07 4.07
C THR A 39 -7.73 11.62 3.70
N GLN A 40 -6.50 11.25 3.40
CA GLN A 40 -6.12 9.87 3.07
C GLN A 40 -6.20 8.91 4.27
N ALA A 41 -6.10 9.42 5.50
CA ALA A 41 -6.42 8.65 6.71
C ALA A 41 -7.90 8.17 6.76
N ALA A 42 -8.80 8.80 6.01
CA ALA A 42 -10.21 8.43 6.00
C ALA A 42 -10.52 7.14 5.22
N CYS A 43 -9.67 6.71 4.29
CA CYS A 43 -9.85 5.41 3.62
C CYS A 43 -9.58 4.22 4.55
N ALA A 44 -8.79 4.42 5.62
CA ALA A 44 -8.51 3.42 6.63
C ALA A 44 -9.57 3.35 7.74
N ASP A 45 -10.31 4.46 8.01
CA ASP A 45 -11.19 4.62 9.18
C ASP A 45 -12.68 4.36 8.91
N THR A 46 -13.13 4.06 7.68
CA THR A 46 -14.56 3.88 7.36
C THR A 46 -15.13 2.49 7.72
N GLN A 47 -14.48 1.73 8.58
CA GLN A 47 -15.02 0.44 9.07
C GLN A 47 -15.25 0.40 10.59
N THR A 48 -16.00 1.32 11.16
CA THR A 48 -16.68 1.09 12.45
C THR A 48 -17.97 1.88 12.48
N ASP A 49 -19.06 1.15 12.40
CA ASP A 49 -20.33 1.29 13.12
C ASP A 49 -21.51 0.82 12.28
N THR A 50 -21.78 -0.48 12.36
CA THR A 50 -23.16 -0.97 12.27
C THR A 50 -23.41 -1.85 13.49
N GLU A 51 -23.82 -1.21 14.60
CA GLU A 51 -24.57 -1.91 15.65
C GLU A 51 -25.99 -2.12 15.10
N ASP A 52 -26.33 -3.38 14.83
CA ASP A 52 -27.72 -3.78 14.76
C ASP A 52 -28.05 -4.67 15.98
N GLY A 53 -28.80 -4.09 16.90
CA GLY A 53 -29.28 -4.74 18.09
C GLY A 53 -30.43 -5.69 17.77
N SER A 54 -30.21 -6.96 18.04
CA SER A 54 -31.33 -7.90 18.29
C SER A 54 -30.99 -8.81 19.45
N SER A 55 -31.61 -8.48 20.56
CA SER A 55 -31.71 -9.31 21.76
C SER A 55 -32.64 -10.49 21.51
N TYR A 56 -32.17 -11.71 21.79
CA TYR A 56 -33.06 -12.78 22.31
C TYR A 56 -32.32 -13.60 23.34
N SER A 57 -32.86 -13.54 24.55
CA SER A 57 -32.59 -14.42 25.69
C SER A 57 -33.38 -15.71 25.56
N THR A 58 -32.86 -16.82 26.05
CA THR A 58 -33.35 -17.71 27.13
C THR A 58 -32.69 -19.06 26.97
N ASP A 59 -31.94 -19.40 27.96
CA ASP A 59 -32.24 -20.35 29.06
C ASP A 59 -32.21 -21.85 28.76
N THR A 60 -31.38 -22.48 29.57
CA THR A 60 -31.48 -23.69 30.40
C THR A 60 -31.00 -25.04 29.86
N GLN A 61 -29.95 -25.47 30.57
CA GLN A 61 -29.76 -26.78 31.33
C GLN A 61 -29.84 -28.09 30.54
N SER A 62 -28.85 -28.84 30.61
CA SER A 62 -28.31 -29.80 31.60
C SER A 62 -28.38 -31.27 31.13
N ASP A 63 -27.36 -31.96 31.52
CA ASP A 63 -27.24 -33.36 31.98
C ASP A 63 -26.96 -34.49 30.98
N THR A 64 -25.71 -34.93 31.08
CA THR A 64 -25.21 -36.23 31.59
C THR A 64 -25.46 -37.53 30.83
N GLU A 65 -24.34 -38.26 30.86
CA GLU A 65 -24.10 -39.72 30.97
C GLU A 65 -23.88 -40.53 29.69
N ASP A 66 -22.61 -40.84 29.48
CA ASP A 66 -21.92 -42.12 29.70
C ASP A 66 -22.67 -43.39 29.24
N THR A 67 -22.05 -44.13 28.32
CA THR A 67 -21.82 -45.55 28.46
C THR A 67 -20.94 -46.14 27.36
N SER A 68 -19.93 -46.84 27.80
CA SER A 68 -19.03 -47.75 27.13
C SER A 68 -19.74 -48.98 26.54
N ALA A 69 -19.18 -49.60 25.50
CA ALA A 69 -18.73 -50.99 25.45
C ALA A 69 -18.47 -51.54 24.03
N ASN A 70 -17.26 -51.89 23.82
CA ASN A 70 -16.72 -53.25 23.51
C ASN A 70 -17.08 -53.94 22.18
N SER A 71 -15.98 -54.25 21.48
CA SER A 71 -15.55 -55.55 20.89
C SER A 71 -16.26 -56.12 19.68
N ALA A 72 -15.52 -56.30 18.60
CA ALA A 72 -15.08 -57.65 18.19
C ALA A 72 -14.30 -57.61 16.86
N ASP A 73 -13.20 -58.25 16.92
CA ASP A 73 -12.25 -58.80 16.00
C ASP A 73 -12.90 -59.50 14.81
N THR A 74 -12.41 -59.27 13.56
CA THR A 74 -12.34 -60.31 12.52
C THR A 74 -11.23 -59.96 11.54
N GLN A 75 -10.16 -60.72 11.62
CA GLN A 75 -9.13 -60.87 10.58
C GLN A 75 -9.72 -61.54 9.35
N THR A 76 -9.40 -61.00 8.17
CA THR A 76 -9.23 -61.81 6.94
C THR A 76 -8.13 -61.24 6.09
N ASP A 77 -7.10 -62.08 5.94
CA ASP A 77 -6.03 -61.96 4.94
C ASP A 77 -6.56 -61.86 3.52
N THR A 78 -6.00 -60.97 2.71
CA THR A 78 -5.63 -61.30 1.31
C THR A 78 -4.74 -60.25 0.67
N LYS A 79 -3.55 -60.75 0.32
CA LYS A 79 -2.73 -60.40 -0.85
C LYS A 79 -2.31 -58.97 -1.20
N ASP A 80 -1.06 -58.82 -0.96
CA ASP A 80 -0.02 -58.06 -1.65
C ASP A 80 -0.31 -57.81 -3.16
N THR A 81 -0.43 -56.55 -3.53
CA THR A 81 -0.12 -56.01 -4.85
C THR A 81 0.51 -54.65 -4.66
N SER A 82 1.82 -54.65 -4.70
CA SER A 82 2.66 -53.48 -4.75
C SER A 82 2.30 -52.65 -6.01
N VAL A 83 1.61 -51.55 -5.83
CA VAL A 83 1.53 -50.48 -6.82
C VAL A 83 2.53 -49.40 -6.36
N ASN A 84 3.61 -49.30 -7.13
CA ASN A 84 4.55 -48.19 -7.06
C ASN A 84 3.79 -46.90 -7.26
N SER A 85 3.49 -46.19 -6.17
CA SER A 85 3.19 -44.77 -6.23
C SER A 85 4.50 -44.06 -6.53
N ALA A 86 4.68 -43.64 -7.73
CA ALA A 86 5.66 -42.63 -8.09
C ALA A 86 5.26 -41.38 -7.35
N ASP A 87 5.99 -41.09 -6.29
CA ASP A 87 5.99 -39.83 -5.58
C ASP A 87 6.57 -38.79 -6.54
N THR A 88 5.72 -38.09 -7.27
CA THR A 88 6.11 -36.88 -7.98
C THR A 88 6.27 -35.80 -6.93
N GLN A 89 7.42 -35.80 -6.25
CA GLN A 89 7.98 -34.58 -5.70
C GLN A 89 8.12 -33.62 -6.91
N THR A 90 7.23 -32.66 -7.00
CA THR A 90 7.50 -31.45 -7.74
C THR A 90 8.64 -30.79 -6.98
N ASP A 91 9.85 -30.89 -7.53
CA ASP A 91 10.98 -30.07 -7.12
C ASP A 91 10.45 -28.61 -7.18
N LYS A 92 10.26 -28.00 -6.02
CA LYS A 92 10.10 -26.55 -5.94
C LYS A 92 11.46 -26.03 -6.40
N GLU A 93 11.52 -25.45 -7.58
CA GLU A 93 12.68 -24.66 -7.98
C GLU A 93 12.94 -23.65 -6.87
N GLU A 94 14.16 -23.60 -6.36
CA GLU A 94 14.58 -22.55 -5.44
C GLU A 94 14.32 -21.21 -6.13
N PRO A 95 13.80 -20.20 -5.43
CA PRO A 95 13.54 -18.89 -6.05
C PRO A 95 14.85 -18.36 -6.63
N ASP A 96 14.78 -17.87 -7.87
CA ASP A 96 15.89 -17.23 -8.55
C ASP A 96 16.40 -16.07 -7.68
N THR A 97 17.64 -16.16 -7.24
CA THR A 97 18.29 -15.14 -6.38
C THR A 97 19.09 -14.14 -7.21
N ASP A 98 19.19 -14.34 -8.52
CA ASP A 98 20.03 -13.51 -9.35
C ASP A 98 19.35 -12.18 -9.72
N MET A 99 20.14 -11.10 -9.69
CA MET A 99 19.72 -9.79 -10.16
C MET A 99 19.85 -9.74 -11.68
N ARG A 100 18.73 -9.49 -12.37
CA ARG A 100 18.74 -9.30 -13.82
C ARG A 100 19.44 -7.98 -14.19
N ASP A 101 20.12 -7.97 -15.33
CA ASP A 101 20.72 -6.74 -15.91
C ASP A 101 19.65 -5.97 -16.71
N ILE A 102 18.68 -5.42 -15.99
CA ILE A 102 17.60 -4.61 -16.55
C ILE A 102 17.58 -3.22 -15.92
N THR A 103 17.14 -2.24 -16.69
CA THR A 103 16.90 -0.89 -16.17
C THR A 103 15.62 -0.85 -15.34
N THR A 104 15.50 0.15 -14.43
CA THR A 104 14.26 0.32 -13.66
C THR A 104 13.06 0.67 -14.55
N MET A 105 13.27 1.25 -15.74
CA MET A 105 12.22 1.46 -16.74
C MET A 105 11.69 0.11 -17.27
N GLN A 106 12.57 -0.84 -17.56
CA GLN A 106 12.21 -2.19 -17.98
C GLN A 106 11.50 -2.94 -16.85
N LEU A 107 12.00 -2.82 -15.61
CA LEU A 107 11.33 -3.38 -14.45
C LEU A 107 9.89 -2.84 -14.30
N VAL A 108 9.70 -1.52 -14.33
CA VAL A 108 8.36 -0.90 -14.18
C VAL A 108 7.43 -1.31 -15.33
N TYR A 109 7.96 -1.52 -16.53
CA TYR A 109 7.20 -2.09 -17.64
C TYR A 109 6.74 -3.52 -17.32
N ASP A 110 7.64 -4.37 -16.80
CA ASP A 110 7.39 -5.76 -16.43
C ASP A 110 6.47 -5.91 -15.22
N MET A 111 6.47 -4.96 -14.30
CA MET A 111 5.61 -4.94 -13.13
C MET A 111 4.12 -4.91 -13.47
N GLY A 112 3.77 -4.54 -14.69
CA GLY A 112 2.41 -4.61 -15.22
C GLY A 112 1.41 -3.80 -14.39
N ILE A 113 0.29 -4.44 -14.02
CA ILE A 113 -0.69 -3.91 -13.07
C ILE A 113 -0.46 -4.57 -11.73
N GLY A 114 -0.36 -3.77 -10.68
CA GLY A 114 -0.16 -4.20 -9.31
C GLY A 114 -1.40 -4.05 -8.44
N ILE A 115 -1.30 -4.62 -7.23
CA ILE A 115 -2.31 -4.55 -6.19
C ILE A 115 -1.66 -4.39 -4.82
N ASN A 116 -2.30 -3.66 -3.91
CA ASN A 116 -1.85 -3.55 -2.53
C ASN A 116 -2.48 -4.65 -1.66
N LEU A 117 -1.71 -5.17 -0.71
CA LEU A 117 -2.21 -5.98 0.39
C LEU A 117 -2.56 -5.06 1.58
N GLY A 118 -3.50 -4.13 1.35
CA GLY A 118 -3.83 -3.06 2.29
C GLY A 118 -4.63 -3.55 3.51
N ASN A 119 -4.62 -2.73 4.58
CA ASN A 119 -5.26 -2.99 5.86
C ASN A 119 -4.84 -4.34 6.49
N THR A 120 -3.56 -4.66 6.37
CA THR A 120 -2.98 -5.93 6.82
C THR A 120 -1.79 -5.66 7.73
N PHE A 121 -0.57 -5.56 7.19
CA PHE A 121 0.64 -5.27 7.97
C PHE A 121 0.87 -3.76 8.19
N ASP A 122 0.09 -2.92 7.53
CA ASP A 122 -0.03 -1.48 7.75
C ASP A 122 -0.96 -1.12 8.92
N SER A 123 -1.84 -2.04 9.35
CA SER A 123 -2.75 -1.81 10.47
C SER A 123 -2.00 -1.41 11.73
N THR A 124 -2.40 -0.32 12.36
CA THR A 124 -1.79 0.21 13.59
C THR A 124 -2.84 0.80 14.54
N GLY A 125 -2.52 0.88 15.82
CA GLY A 125 -3.40 1.48 16.83
C GLY A 125 -3.02 1.06 18.25
N ASP A 126 -3.14 1.98 19.21
CA ASP A 126 -2.81 1.75 20.64
C ASP A 126 -3.69 0.67 21.29
N TRP A 127 -4.82 0.33 20.69
CA TRP A 127 -5.76 -0.69 21.15
C TRP A 127 -5.36 -2.11 20.73
N ILE A 128 -4.43 -2.26 19.78
CA ILE A 128 -4.00 -3.56 19.29
C ILE A 128 -3.03 -4.20 20.29
N ASN A 129 -3.31 -5.44 20.65
CA ASN A 129 -2.41 -6.20 21.51
C ASN A 129 -1.18 -6.66 20.71
N SER A 130 -0.02 -6.10 21.01
CA SER A 130 1.24 -6.35 20.30
C SER A 130 1.92 -7.69 20.64
N SER A 131 1.27 -8.59 21.40
CA SER A 131 1.85 -9.88 21.77
C SER A 131 1.93 -10.88 20.62
N GLU A 132 1.16 -10.69 19.55
CA GLU A 132 1.09 -11.60 18.41
C GLU A 132 0.95 -10.83 17.10
N VAL A 133 1.68 -11.26 16.08
CA VAL A 133 1.66 -10.72 14.71
C VAL A 133 0.25 -10.63 14.14
N ARG A 134 -0.54 -11.72 14.32
CA ARG A 134 -1.91 -11.80 13.78
C ARG A 134 -2.85 -10.70 14.29
N ASN A 135 -2.56 -10.13 15.46
CA ASN A 135 -3.41 -9.09 16.05
C ASN A 135 -3.32 -7.80 15.23
N PHE A 136 -2.16 -7.49 14.68
CA PHE A 136 -2.00 -6.40 13.71
C PHE A 136 -2.57 -6.79 12.34
N GLU A 137 -2.20 -7.97 11.84
CA GLU A 137 -2.62 -8.47 10.52
C GLU A 137 -4.14 -8.44 10.32
N THR A 138 -4.92 -8.61 11.41
CA THR A 138 -6.39 -8.67 11.35
C THR A 138 -7.11 -7.46 11.94
N ALA A 139 -6.37 -6.49 12.49
CA ALA A 139 -6.94 -5.37 13.24
C ALA A 139 -7.91 -4.51 12.44
N TRP A 140 -7.63 -4.30 11.16
CA TRP A 140 -8.45 -3.48 10.26
C TRP A 140 -9.32 -4.32 9.31
N GLY A 141 -9.70 -5.54 9.75
CA GLY A 141 -10.71 -6.38 9.08
C GLY A 141 -10.17 -7.40 8.08
N SER A 142 -8.87 -7.35 7.75
CA SER A 142 -8.25 -8.38 6.92
C SER A 142 -8.34 -9.75 7.61
N PRO A 143 -8.54 -10.85 6.90
CA PRO A 143 -8.26 -12.18 7.43
C PRO A 143 -6.75 -12.38 7.56
N VAL A 144 -6.33 -13.41 8.32
CA VAL A 144 -4.94 -13.88 8.27
C VAL A 144 -4.63 -14.30 6.83
N ILE A 145 -3.60 -13.70 6.24
CA ILE A 145 -3.23 -13.94 4.85
C ILE A 145 -2.70 -15.36 4.65
N THR A 146 -3.13 -15.99 3.59
CA THR A 146 -2.71 -17.33 3.18
C THR A 146 -2.07 -17.30 1.79
N GLU A 147 -1.24 -18.29 1.48
CA GLU A 147 -0.63 -18.43 0.15
C GLU A 147 -1.70 -18.50 -0.96
N ASN A 148 -2.85 -19.13 -0.69
CA ASN A 148 -3.95 -19.20 -1.66
C ASN A 148 -4.55 -17.82 -1.99
N MET A 149 -4.56 -16.86 -1.04
CA MET A 149 -5.00 -15.49 -1.31
C MET A 149 -4.02 -14.80 -2.27
N ILE A 150 -2.71 -14.94 -2.00
CA ILE A 150 -1.66 -14.39 -2.88
C ILE A 150 -1.75 -15.02 -4.28
N LYS A 151 -1.91 -16.33 -4.34
CA LYS A 151 -2.08 -17.06 -5.58
C LYS A 151 -3.30 -16.59 -6.38
N ALA A 152 -4.42 -16.31 -5.72
CA ALA A 152 -5.63 -15.79 -6.39
C ALA A 152 -5.39 -14.45 -7.08
N TYR A 153 -4.59 -13.55 -6.51
CA TYR A 153 -4.18 -12.31 -7.17
C TYR A 153 -3.29 -12.57 -8.39
N ALA A 154 -2.31 -13.48 -8.27
CA ALA A 154 -1.43 -13.84 -9.39
C ALA A 154 -2.22 -14.50 -10.55
N GLU A 155 -3.12 -15.43 -10.23
CA GLU A 155 -3.99 -16.09 -11.21
C GLU A 155 -4.97 -15.11 -11.91
N ALA A 156 -5.34 -14.03 -11.23
CA ALA A 156 -6.14 -12.96 -11.82
C ALA A 156 -5.33 -12.04 -12.77
N GLY A 157 -4.02 -12.21 -12.85
CA GLY A 157 -3.14 -11.49 -13.78
C GLY A 157 -2.42 -10.28 -13.17
N PHE A 158 -2.51 -10.06 -11.85
CA PHE A 158 -1.67 -9.07 -11.18
C PHE A 158 -0.22 -9.54 -11.19
N ARG A 159 0.68 -8.62 -11.51
CA ARG A 159 2.11 -8.90 -11.65
C ARG A 159 2.96 -8.29 -10.54
N THR A 160 2.37 -7.44 -9.72
CA THR A 160 3.03 -6.76 -8.60
C THR A 160 2.11 -6.75 -7.39
N MET A 161 2.67 -7.03 -6.22
CA MET A 161 1.99 -6.83 -4.95
C MET A 161 2.80 -5.87 -4.08
N ARG A 162 2.18 -4.74 -3.69
CA ARG A 162 2.73 -3.87 -2.67
C ARG A 162 2.26 -4.35 -1.31
N ILE A 163 3.19 -4.53 -0.40
CA ILE A 163 3.00 -5.05 0.96
C ILE A 163 3.28 -3.89 1.92
N PRO A 164 2.24 -3.10 2.28
CA PRO A 164 2.38 -2.02 3.24
C PRO A 164 2.73 -2.56 4.62
N VAL A 165 3.79 -2.03 5.26
CA VAL A 165 4.26 -2.51 6.57
C VAL A 165 4.51 -1.36 7.53
N THR A 166 3.88 -1.40 8.70
CA THR A 166 4.18 -0.52 9.84
C THR A 166 5.17 -1.21 10.77
N TRP A 167 6.45 -0.90 10.60
CA TRP A 167 7.52 -1.57 11.35
C TRP A 167 7.52 -1.24 12.84
N SER A 168 7.03 -0.04 13.22
CA SER A 168 6.94 0.37 14.63
C SER A 168 5.96 -0.46 15.46
N ASN A 169 5.07 -1.25 14.84
CA ASN A 169 4.10 -2.11 15.52
C ASN A 169 4.78 -3.13 16.45
N MET A 170 5.87 -3.73 16.00
CA MET A 170 6.62 -4.73 16.74
C MET A 170 8.13 -4.38 16.75
N LEU A 171 8.41 -3.17 17.21
CA LEU A 171 9.75 -2.62 17.33
C LEU A 171 10.08 -2.34 18.80
N SER A 172 11.22 -2.84 19.28
CA SER A 172 11.67 -2.61 20.66
C SER A 172 12.09 -1.15 20.88
N SER A 173 12.29 -0.76 22.15
CA SER A 173 12.83 0.56 22.53
C SER A 173 14.23 0.84 21.96
N ASP A 174 14.99 -0.22 21.66
CA ASP A 174 16.33 -0.14 21.06
C ASP A 174 16.29 -0.25 19.53
N TYR A 175 15.10 -0.13 18.96
CA TYR A 175 14.83 -0.20 17.51
C TYR A 175 15.19 -1.55 16.87
N VAL A 176 14.99 -2.65 17.60
CA VAL A 176 15.10 -4.01 17.08
C VAL A 176 13.71 -4.50 16.67
N ILE A 177 13.57 -4.89 15.41
CA ILE A 177 12.34 -5.47 14.88
C ILE A 177 12.15 -6.87 15.50
N ASP A 178 10.94 -7.17 15.96
CA ASP A 178 10.60 -8.49 16.47
C ASP A 178 10.78 -9.54 15.37
N THR A 179 11.40 -10.66 15.73
CA THR A 179 11.73 -11.74 14.78
C THR A 179 10.47 -12.33 14.14
N ALA A 180 9.38 -12.51 14.93
CA ALA A 180 8.14 -13.06 14.39
C ALA A 180 7.48 -12.10 13.36
N TRP A 181 7.61 -10.76 13.57
CA TRP A 181 7.16 -9.77 12.60
C TRP A 181 7.95 -9.86 11.31
N MET A 182 9.28 -9.86 11.40
CA MET A 182 10.18 -9.98 10.25
C MET A 182 9.94 -11.30 9.49
N ASP A 183 9.82 -12.42 10.20
CA ASP A 183 9.58 -13.74 9.59
C ASP A 183 8.23 -13.79 8.88
N ARG A 184 7.20 -13.14 9.44
CA ARG A 184 5.89 -13.08 8.78
C ARG A 184 5.90 -12.26 7.51
N ILE A 185 6.55 -11.09 7.53
CA ILE A 185 6.70 -10.27 6.33
C ILE A 185 7.48 -11.02 5.26
N GLN A 186 8.58 -11.67 5.64
CA GLN A 186 9.35 -12.52 4.71
C GLN A 186 8.49 -13.62 4.09
N GLN A 187 7.68 -14.31 4.87
CA GLN A 187 6.78 -15.36 4.38
C GLN A 187 5.83 -14.83 3.30
N ILE A 188 5.29 -13.62 3.49
CA ILE A 188 4.42 -12.99 2.47
C ILE A 188 5.22 -12.65 1.21
N VAL A 189 6.42 -12.08 1.35
CA VAL A 189 7.32 -11.79 0.23
C VAL A 189 7.63 -13.07 -0.54
N ASP A 190 7.97 -14.16 0.16
CA ASP A 190 8.27 -15.47 -0.46
C ASP A 190 7.07 -16.00 -1.26
N TRP A 191 5.85 -15.86 -0.74
CA TRP A 191 4.64 -16.28 -1.46
C TRP A 191 4.37 -15.39 -2.69
N VAL A 192 4.60 -14.08 -2.59
CA VAL A 192 4.42 -13.16 -3.72
C VAL A 192 5.40 -13.51 -4.84
N ILE A 193 6.68 -13.63 -4.53
CA ILE A 193 7.73 -13.95 -5.51
C ILE A 193 7.55 -15.39 -6.04
N GLY A 194 7.25 -16.34 -5.15
CA GLY A 194 6.99 -17.75 -5.53
C GLY A 194 5.78 -17.93 -6.47
N ASN A 195 4.87 -16.95 -6.53
CA ASN A 195 3.78 -16.89 -7.51
C ASN A 195 4.12 -16.01 -8.73
N GLY A 196 5.37 -15.65 -8.95
CA GLY A 196 5.85 -14.91 -10.13
C GLY A 196 5.50 -13.42 -10.14
N MET A 197 5.13 -12.85 -8.99
CA MET A 197 4.84 -11.42 -8.86
C MET A 197 6.04 -10.66 -8.28
N TYR A 198 6.16 -9.38 -8.60
CA TYR A 198 7.03 -8.45 -7.91
C TYR A 198 6.46 -8.10 -6.54
N ALA A 199 7.32 -8.03 -5.53
CA ALA A 199 6.97 -7.57 -4.19
C ALA A 199 7.55 -6.17 -3.94
N ILE A 200 6.73 -5.24 -3.45
CA ILE A 200 7.18 -3.94 -2.93
C ILE A 200 6.96 -3.94 -1.42
N VAL A 201 8.01 -3.77 -0.65
CA VAL A 201 7.95 -3.62 0.81
C VAL A 201 8.33 -2.19 1.18
N ASN A 202 7.53 -1.56 2.04
CA ASN A 202 7.73 -0.17 2.44
C ASN A 202 7.77 0.03 3.96
N LEU A 203 7.90 1.30 4.35
CA LEU A 203 7.66 1.83 5.69
C LEU A 203 6.37 2.66 5.60
N HIS A 204 5.24 2.15 6.19
CA HIS A 204 3.90 2.65 5.86
C HIS A 204 3.37 3.65 6.89
N HIS A 205 2.65 3.20 7.93
CA HIS A 205 2.05 4.08 8.95
C HIS A 205 2.96 4.29 10.17
N ASP A 206 4.24 4.41 9.95
CA ASP A 206 5.24 4.68 10.98
C ASP A 206 5.20 6.17 11.37
N SER A 207 4.36 6.54 12.35
CA SER A 207 4.08 7.92 12.76
C SER A 207 5.32 8.75 13.09
N PHE A 208 6.40 8.08 13.50
CA PHE A 208 7.65 8.77 13.82
C PHE A 208 8.22 9.58 12.65
N ILE A 209 7.87 9.25 11.40
CA ILE A 209 8.29 10.03 10.23
C ILE A 209 7.76 11.46 10.35
N GLY A 210 6.46 11.64 10.61
CA GLY A 210 5.85 12.96 10.79
C GLY A 210 6.16 13.62 12.13
N GLU A 211 6.47 12.85 13.16
CA GLU A 211 6.61 13.32 14.55
C GLU A 211 8.06 13.61 14.94
N LEU A 212 8.98 12.66 14.69
CA LEU A 212 10.38 12.81 15.14
C LEU A 212 11.22 13.66 14.20
N PHE A 213 11.13 13.46 12.89
CA PHE A 213 11.96 14.22 11.96
C PHE A 213 11.78 15.74 12.08
N PRO A 214 10.57 16.31 12.26
CA PRO A 214 10.42 17.73 12.48
C PRO A 214 10.99 18.24 13.81
N THR A 215 11.00 17.40 14.85
CA THR A 215 11.30 17.80 16.23
C THR A 215 12.68 17.35 16.72
N ASN A 216 13.12 16.19 16.31
CA ASN A 216 14.43 15.59 16.65
C ASN A 216 14.95 14.77 15.45
N GLU A 217 15.43 15.48 14.45
CA GLU A 217 15.88 14.88 13.18
C GLU A 217 16.93 13.76 13.38
N ALA A 218 17.85 13.94 14.33
CA ALA A 218 18.89 12.94 14.62
C ALA A 218 18.30 11.62 15.12
N GLU A 219 17.30 11.66 15.99
CA GLU A 219 16.61 10.46 16.47
C GLU A 219 15.70 9.86 15.37
N GLY A 220 15.08 10.72 14.54
CA GLY A 220 14.34 10.28 13.35
C GLY A 220 15.21 9.44 12.42
N PHE A 221 16.40 9.93 12.06
CA PHE A 221 17.36 9.18 11.26
C PHE A 221 17.83 7.90 11.95
N LYS A 222 18.16 7.94 13.23
CA LYS A 222 18.61 6.76 13.98
C LYS A 222 17.56 5.63 13.95
N LYS A 223 16.29 5.96 14.17
CA LYS A 223 15.19 4.98 14.11
C LYS A 223 14.98 4.46 12.68
N TYR A 224 14.95 5.36 11.71
CA TYR A 224 14.80 5.03 10.30
C TYR A 224 15.91 4.10 9.78
N GLU A 225 17.15 4.46 10.08
CA GLU A 225 18.33 3.66 9.71
C GLU A 225 18.34 2.29 10.40
N ALA A 226 17.93 2.21 11.66
CA ALA A 226 17.83 0.94 12.38
C ALA A 226 16.82 -0.01 11.74
N ILE A 227 15.66 0.49 11.30
CA ILE A 227 14.66 -0.31 10.59
C ILE A 227 15.22 -0.78 9.25
N TRP A 228 15.65 0.15 8.39
CA TRP A 228 16.10 -0.20 7.04
C TRP A 228 17.37 -1.05 7.02
N SER A 229 18.27 -0.91 8.01
CA SER A 229 19.43 -1.80 8.14
C SER A 229 19.03 -3.25 8.38
N GLN A 230 18.03 -3.50 9.24
CA GLN A 230 17.53 -4.84 9.53
C GLN A 230 16.76 -5.43 8.34
N VAL A 231 15.92 -4.64 7.69
CA VAL A 231 15.19 -5.04 6.48
C VAL A 231 16.18 -5.34 5.34
N SER A 232 17.16 -4.46 5.10
CA SER A 232 18.16 -4.64 4.06
C SER A 232 19.00 -5.90 4.30
N GLU A 233 19.42 -6.18 5.54
CA GLU A 233 20.18 -7.39 5.86
C GLU A 233 19.35 -8.66 5.68
N ARG A 234 18.05 -8.64 6.09
CA ARG A 234 17.16 -9.80 5.96
C ARG A 234 16.95 -10.22 4.52
N PHE A 235 16.85 -9.25 3.62
CA PHE A 235 16.46 -9.48 2.23
C PHE A 235 17.60 -9.26 1.22
N LYS A 236 18.85 -9.20 1.66
CA LYS A 236 19.99 -8.83 0.80
C LYS A 236 20.25 -9.78 -0.37
N ASP A 237 19.83 -11.05 -0.24
CA ASP A 237 20.08 -12.09 -1.23
C ASP A 237 18.85 -12.34 -2.14
N TYR A 238 17.75 -11.57 -1.97
CA TYR A 238 16.57 -11.63 -2.84
C TYR A 238 16.85 -10.98 -4.19
N SER A 239 16.30 -11.56 -5.26
CA SER A 239 16.42 -11.04 -6.62
C SER A 239 15.74 -9.68 -6.81
N ASP A 240 15.75 -9.16 -8.02
CA ASP A 240 15.08 -7.91 -8.42
C ASP A 240 13.53 -8.00 -8.45
N TYR A 241 12.97 -9.17 -8.15
CA TYR A 241 11.55 -9.30 -7.85
C TYR A 241 11.14 -8.63 -6.52
N LEU A 242 12.09 -8.31 -5.64
CA LEU A 242 11.84 -7.53 -4.43
C LEU A 242 12.33 -6.09 -4.59
N ILE A 243 11.42 -5.13 -4.42
CA ILE A 243 11.66 -3.69 -4.45
C ILE A 243 11.47 -3.13 -3.04
N PHE A 244 12.32 -2.21 -2.61
CA PHE A 244 12.12 -1.46 -1.38
C PHE A 244 11.60 -0.06 -1.68
N GLU A 245 10.54 0.37 -0.96
CA GLU A 245 9.99 1.72 -1.03
C GLU A 245 10.29 2.47 0.27
N SER A 246 10.92 3.63 0.17
CA SER A 246 11.50 4.35 1.31
C SER A 246 10.51 4.69 2.41
N MET A 247 9.33 5.16 2.05
CA MET A 247 8.22 5.56 2.95
C MET A 247 6.92 5.54 2.15
N ASN A 248 5.77 5.53 2.86
CA ASN A 248 4.45 5.60 2.22
C ASN A 248 4.12 7.04 1.75
N GLU A 249 3.56 7.84 2.61
CA GLU A 249 3.06 9.21 2.34
C GLU A 249 3.70 10.23 3.28
N PRO A 250 5.03 10.43 3.18
CA PRO A 250 5.73 11.27 4.12
C PRO A 250 5.36 12.74 3.96
N GLY A 251 4.97 13.37 5.07
CA GLY A 251 4.70 14.78 5.18
C GLY A 251 5.14 15.35 6.53
N PHE A 252 5.40 16.65 6.59
CA PHE A 252 5.94 17.31 7.78
C PHE A 252 5.13 18.56 8.12
N ASP A 253 3.87 18.39 8.55
CA ASP A 253 2.94 19.47 8.89
C ASP A 253 3.49 20.40 9.99
N ALA A 254 4.27 19.85 10.91
CA ALA A 254 4.96 20.64 11.93
C ALA A 254 6.03 21.58 11.37
N ILE A 255 6.55 21.31 10.14
CA ILE A 255 7.50 22.18 9.45
C ILE A 255 6.76 23.12 8.50
N TRP A 256 5.85 22.57 7.68
CA TRP A 256 5.16 23.30 6.63
C TRP A 256 3.71 22.85 6.49
N ASN A 257 2.81 23.77 6.80
CA ASN A 257 1.39 23.60 6.46
C ASN A 257 1.16 24.21 5.07
N GLN A 258 0.62 23.42 4.15
CA GLN A 258 0.48 23.81 2.76
C GLN A 258 -0.45 25.00 2.51
N TYR A 259 -1.38 25.30 3.43
CA TYR A 259 -2.31 26.44 3.32
C TYR A 259 -1.77 27.74 3.92
N THR A 260 -1.00 27.62 5.00
CA THR A 260 -0.58 28.77 5.80
C THR A 260 0.93 28.92 5.90
N GLY A 261 1.66 27.93 5.44
CA GLY A 261 3.11 27.87 5.54
C GLY A 261 3.81 28.78 4.53
N THR A 262 4.97 29.27 4.91
CA THR A 262 5.82 30.11 4.08
C THR A 262 6.63 29.28 3.07
N GLN A 263 7.09 29.91 1.99
CA GLN A 263 7.98 29.28 1.01
C GLN A 263 9.25 28.68 1.67
N LYS A 264 9.84 29.38 2.64
CA LYS A 264 11.00 28.87 3.39
C LYS A 264 10.71 27.62 4.20
N GLN A 265 9.50 27.50 4.77
CA GLN A 265 9.07 26.28 5.45
C GLN A 265 8.85 25.14 4.46
N LYS A 266 8.25 25.45 3.30
CA LYS A 266 8.10 24.49 2.20
C LYS A 266 9.47 23.93 1.76
N GLU A 267 10.42 24.81 1.45
CA GLU A 267 11.78 24.43 1.06
C GLU A 267 12.45 23.52 2.10
N ARG A 268 12.29 23.84 3.41
CA ARG A 268 12.83 23.03 4.52
C ARG A 268 12.18 21.65 4.57
N ALA A 269 10.86 21.54 4.38
CA ALA A 269 10.15 20.26 4.38
C ALA A 269 10.58 19.38 3.22
N PHE A 270 10.72 19.96 2.02
CA PHE A 270 11.20 19.24 0.85
C PHE A 270 12.69 18.88 0.92
N ASP A 271 13.52 19.73 1.51
CA ASP A 271 14.92 19.38 1.78
C ASP A 271 15.03 18.16 2.70
N LEU A 272 14.18 18.10 3.73
CA LEU A 272 14.18 16.99 4.68
C LEU A 272 13.80 15.66 3.99
N ILE A 273 12.71 15.62 3.20
CA ILE A 273 12.33 14.38 2.51
C ILE A 273 13.39 13.95 1.50
N ASN A 274 14.00 14.89 0.76
CA ASN A 274 15.08 14.59 -0.18
C ASN A 274 16.27 13.95 0.56
N ARG A 275 16.62 14.45 1.75
CA ARG A 275 17.70 13.87 2.58
C ARG A 275 17.35 12.49 3.14
N ILE A 276 16.09 12.26 3.50
CA ILE A 276 15.63 10.93 3.96
C ILE A 276 15.70 9.94 2.79
N ASN A 277 15.21 10.30 1.61
CA ASN A 277 15.31 9.45 0.42
C ASN A 277 16.76 9.17 0.01
N GLN A 278 17.65 10.17 0.10
CA GLN A 278 19.07 9.96 -0.16
C GLN A 278 19.68 8.99 0.86
N ARG A 279 19.36 9.16 2.16
CA ARG A 279 19.88 8.28 3.22
C ARG A 279 19.39 6.84 3.06
N PHE A 280 18.15 6.66 2.60
CA PHE A 280 17.62 5.35 2.26
C PHE A 280 18.46 4.66 1.17
N VAL A 281 18.71 5.34 0.07
CA VAL A 281 19.52 4.81 -1.04
C VAL A 281 20.92 4.46 -0.55
N ASP A 282 21.60 5.39 0.13
CA ASP A 282 22.95 5.18 0.64
C ASP A 282 23.05 3.94 1.55
N LEU A 283 22.06 3.80 2.46
CA LEU A 283 22.03 2.70 3.42
C LEU A 283 21.79 1.34 2.72
N VAL A 284 20.79 1.28 1.82
CA VAL A 284 20.48 0.04 1.11
C VAL A 284 21.69 -0.37 0.24
N ARG A 285 22.29 0.54 -0.51
CA ARG A 285 23.48 0.26 -1.34
C ARG A 285 24.66 -0.24 -0.50
N ALA A 286 24.90 0.36 0.66
CA ALA A 286 25.99 -0.01 1.56
C ALA A 286 25.80 -1.38 2.24
N SER A 287 24.57 -1.92 2.30
CA SER A 287 24.29 -3.21 2.93
C SER A 287 24.83 -4.40 2.12
N GLY A 288 25.20 -4.20 0.86
CA GLY A 288 25.83 -5.23 0.00
C GLY A 288 24.86 -6.30 -0.50
N GLY A 289 25.40 -7.41 -0.99
CA GLY A 289 24.61 -8.43 -1.67
C GLY A 289 23.84 -7.85 -2.86
N ASN A 290 22.67 -8.36 -3.16
CA ASN A 290 21.80 -7.86 -4.23
C ASN A 290 21.30 -6.44 -3.99
N ASN A 291 21.38 -5.93 -2.76
CA ASN A 291 21.00 -4.55 -2.45
C ASN A 291 21.88 -3.50 -3.13
N ALA A 292 23.10 -3.86 -3.52
CA ALA A 292 23.97 -2.98 -4.31
C ALA A 292 23.33 -2.57 -5.64
N GLU A 293 22.52 -3.47 -6.22
CA GLU A 293 21.85 -3.31 -7.53
C GLU A 293 20.31 -3.33 -7.45
N ARG A 294 19.72 -3.46 -6.25
CA ARG A 294 18.28 -3.54 -6.05
C ARG A 294 17.56 -2.30 -6.61
N HIS A 295 16.43 -2.51 -7.27
CA HIS A 295 15.55 -1.41 -7.65
C HIS A 295 14.89 -0.81 -6.40
N LEU A 296 14.94 0.51 -6.29
CA LEU A 296 14.44 1.27 -5.15
C LEU A 296 13.32 2.21 -5.58
N LEU A 297 12.38 2.44 -4.68
CA LEU A 297 11.25 3.34 -4.89
C LEU A 297 11.32 4.44 -3.84
N ILE A 298 11.46 5.68 -4.26
CA ILE A 298 11.45 6.83 -3.36
C ILE A 298 10.09 7.50 -3.36
N SER A 299 9.67 8.05 -2.22
CA SER A 299 8.38 8.71 -2.09
C SER A 299 8.48 10.20 -2.38
N ALA A 300 7.55 10.74 -3.17
CA ALA A 300 7.32 12.17 -3.24
C ALA A 300 6.70 12.69 -1.92
N TYR A 301 6.75 14.01 -1.68
CA TYR A 301 6.12 14.63 -0.52
C TYR A 301 4.61 14.37 -0.55
N TYR A 302 4.07 13.70 0.48
CA TYR A 302 2.71 13.15 0.54
C TYR A 302 2.35 12.23 -0.65
N THR A 303 3.33 11.68 -1.37
CA THR A 303 3.12 10.97 -2.65
C THR A 303 2.19 11.71 -3.64
N ASN A 304 2.14 13.02 -3.52
CA ASN A 304 1.25 13.87 -4.31
C ASN A 304 1.91 14.28 -5.63
N ILE A 305 1.18 14.14 -6.74
CA ILE A 305 1.65 14.47 -8.10
C ILE A 305 2.09 15.94 -8.22
N GLY A 306 1.30 16.88 -7.69
CA GLY A 306 1.64 18.30 -7.71
C GLY A 306 2.91 18.60 -6.91
N HIS A 307 3.10 17.91 -5.78
CA HIS A 307 4.32 18.04 -4.98
C HIS A 307 5.53 17.40 -5.66
N ALA A 308 5.37 16.28 -6.34
CA ALA A 308 6.42 15.70 -7.17
C ALA A 308 6.90 16.68 -8.25
N ASN A 309 6.01 17.53 -8.76
CA ASN A 309 6.26 18.41 -9.92
C ASN A 309 6.56 19.87 -9.56
N ASN A 310 6.75 20.25 -8.31
CA ASN A 310 6.96 21.65 -7.89
C ASN A 310 8.41 22.16 -7.98
N GLY A 311 9.34 21.34 -8.48
CA GLY A 311 10.76 21.69 -8.64
C GLY A 311 11.60 21.59 -7.37
N LEU A 312 11.03 21.24 -6.21
CA LEU A 312 11.76 21.02 -4.95
C LEU A 312 12.05 19.54 -4.70
N THR A 313 11.24 18.64 -5.25
CA THR A 313 11.48 17.19 -5.23
C THR A 313 12.70 16.85 -6.07
N LYS A 314 13.60 16.04 -5.52
CA LYS A 314 14.83 15.61 -6.18
C LYS A 314 14.93 14.09 -6.14
N MET A 315 15.34 13.51 -7.26
CA MET A 315 15.80 12.12 -7.24
C MET A 315 17.13 12.03 -6.48
N PRO A 316 17.33 10.98 -5.68
CA PRO A 316 18.61 10.78 -4.99
C PRO A 316 19.74 10.46 -5.99
N ASP A 317 20.95 10.77 -5.60
CA ASP A 317 22.14 10.24 -6.26
C ASP A 317 22.23 8.74 -5.98
N ASP A 318 22.17 7.93 -7.02
CA ASP A 318 22.21 6.48 -6.92
C ASP A 318 23.30 5.91 -7.85
N PRO A 319 24.37 5.28 -7.30
CA PRO A 319 25.43 4.70 -8.14
C PRO A 319 24.95 3.61 -9.10
N ALA A 320 23.89 2.88 -8.71
CA ALA A 320 23.28 1.84 -9.55
C ALA A 320 22.35 2.40 -10.62
N GLY A 321 21.88 3.65 -10.46
CA GLY A 321 20.90 4.25 -11.38
C GLY A 321 19.55 3.55 -11.38
N ARG A 322 19.18 2.88 -10.26
CA ARG A 322 18.01 2.00 -10.17
C ARG A 322 16.95 2.53 -9.19
N CYS A 323 16.63 3.84 -9.29
CA CYS A 323 15.58 4.47 -8.51
C CYS A 323 14.36 4.83 -9.36
N ALA A 324 13.15 4.54 -8.83
CA ALA A 324 11.85 5.02 -9.31
C ALA A 324 11.24 6.00 -8.31
N ILE A 325 10.23 6.76 -8.71
CA ILE A 325 9.45 7.64 -7.84
C ILE A 325 8.04 7.11 -7.63
N SER A 326 7.57 7.14 -6.37
CA SER A 326 6.21 6.80 -5.95
C SER A 326 5.36 8.06 -5.82
N VAL A 327 4.17 8.02 -6.42
CA VAL A 327 3.07 8.95 -6.17
C VAL A 327 1.76 8.16 -6.09
N HIS A 328 0.73 8.75 -5.44
CA HIS A 328 -0.60 8.16 -5.32
C HIS A 328 -1.61 9.01 -6.10
N TYR A 329 -2.74 8.40 -6.48
CA TYR A 329 -3.75 9.08 -7.28
C TYR A 329 -5.16 8.89 -6.71
N TYR A 330 -5.66 9.91 -6.01
CA TYR A 330 -6.99 9.95 -5.45
C TYR A 330 -7.76 11.22 -5.86
N THR A 331 -7.56 11.66 -7.12
CA THR A 331 -8.13 12.90 -7.65
C THR A 331 -9.39 12.65 -8.49
N PRO A 332 -10.41 13.52 -8.38
CA PRO A 332 -10.58 14.54 -7.34
C PRO A 332 -11.11 13.95 -6.03
N TRP A 333 -10.60 14.39 -4.89
CA TRP A 333 -11.00 13.88 -3.58
C TRP A 333 -12.50 14.01 -3.29
N THR A 334 -13.15 15.06 -3.82
CA THR A 334 -14.60 15.28 -3.71
C THR A 334 -15.43 14.18 -4.42
N TRP A 335 -14.85 13.47 -5.38
CA TRP A 335 -15.41 12.29 -6.02
C TRP A 335 -15.01 11.01 -5.30
N VAL A 336 -13.71 10.81 -5.08
CA VAL A 336 -13.17 9.54 -4.60
C VAL A 336 -13.61 9.23 -3.18
N ALA A 337 -13.67 10.24 -2.28
CA ALA A 337 -13.83 10.01 -0.85
C ALA A 337 -15.04 10.68 -0.19
N LEU A 338 -15.51 11.86 -0.65
CA LEU A 338 -16.59 12.53 0.05
C LEU A 338 -17.95 11.89 -0.21
N GLU A 339 -18.62 11.44 0.86
CA GLU A 339 -20.03 11.00 0.83
C GLU A 339 -20.99 12.13 1.18
N HIS A 340 -20.52 13.20 1.80
CA HIS A 340 -21.30 14.37 2.19
C HIS A 340 -20.53 15.66 1.88
N ASP A 341 -21.28 16.76 1.75
CA ASP A 341 -20.70 18.07 1.54
C ASP A 341 -19.91 18.52 2.76
N GLU A 342 -18.68 18.99 2.51
CA GLU A 342 -17.81 19.62 3.52
C GLU A 342 -17.72 21.12 3.30
N THR A 343 -17.15 21.84 4.28
CA THR A 343 -16.99 23.30 4.19
C THR A 343 -16.07 23.74 3.05
N TRP A 344 -15.16 22.89 2.63
CA TRP A 344 -14.15 23.11 1.61
C TRP A 344 -14.47 22.46 0.26
N GLY A 345 -15.44 21.53 0.19
CA GLY A 345 -15.79 20.82 -1.05
C GLY A 345 -17.16 20.16 -0.99
N LYS A 346 -17.75 19.97 -2.15
CA LYS A 346 -19.03 19.25 -2.30
C LYS A 346 -18.79 17.84 -2.76
N ALA A 347 -19.48 16.87 -2.13
CA ALA A 347 -19.46 15.49 -2.56
C ALA A 347 -20.00 15.36 -3.99
N ARG A 348 -19.23 14.71 -4.84
CA ARG A 348 -19.64 14.41 -6.22
C ARG A 348 -20.23 13.01 -6.29
N TRP A 349 -21.18 12.81 -7.19
CA TRP A 349 -21.89 11.53 -7.37
C TRP A 349 -21.84 11.04 -8.82
N GLU A 350 -21.16 11.75 -9.69
CA GLU A 350 -20.95 11.44 -11.10
C GLU A 350 -19.52 11.76 -11.49
N TRP A 351 -18.97 10.97 -12.41
CA TRP A 351 -17.66 11.16 -13.01
C TRP A 351 -17.68 10.73 -14.49
N GLY A 352 -16.82 11.27 -15.32
CA GLY A 352 -16.69 10.91 -16.73
C GLY A 352 -17.06 12.03 -17.70
N THR A 353 -17.17 13.27 -17.22
CA THR A 353 -17.31 14.44 -18.09
C THR A 353 -16.00 14.73 -18.84
N PRO A 354 -16.01 15.51 -19.94
CA PRO A 354 -14.79 15.93 -20.61
C PRO A 354 -13.81 16.65 -19.69
N GLU A 355 -14.30 17.39 -18.70
CA GLU A 355 -13.49 18.09 -17.69
C GLU A 355 -12.79 17.10 -16.75
N ASP A 356 -13.48 16.01 -16.35
CA ASP A 356 -12.89 14.95 -15.53
C ASP A 356 -11.75 14.24 -16.24
N TYR A 357 -11.94 13.92 -17.52
CA TYR A 357 -10.87 13.34 -18.34
C TYR A 357 -9.71 14.34 -18.57
N ALA A 358 -10.00 15.61 -18.71
CA ALA A 358 -8.97 16.63 -18.85
C ALA A 358 -8.12 16.76 -17.57
N GLU A 359 -8.75 16.71 -16.38
CA GLU A 359 -8.06 16.71 -15.08
C GLU A 359 -7.17 15.46 -14.93
N LEU A 360 -7.72 14.25 -15.13
CA LEU A 360 -6.99 13.00 -15.10
C LEU A 360 -5.76 13.02 -16.02
N ASN A 361 -5.99 13.39 -17.29
CA ASN A 361 -4.91 13.40 -18.28
C ASN A 361 -3.86 14.45 -17.93
N SER A 362 -4.26 15.65 -17.47
CA SER A 362 -3.32 16.72 -17.11
C SER A 362 -2.37 16.27 -15.98
N GLU A 363 -2.88 15.63 -14.93
CA GLU A 363 -2.04 15.17 -13.81
C GLU A 363 -1.12 14.01 -14.21
N LEU A 364 -1.64 13.03 -14.93
CA LEU A 364 -0.81 11.90 -15.39
C LEU A 364 0.25 12.34 -16.43
N ASP A 365 -0.07 13.32 -17.28
CA ASP A 365 0.88 13.91 -18.25
C ASP A 365 2.01 14.67 -17.55
N LEU A 366 1.79 15.26 -16.35
CA LEU A 366 2.88 15.84 -15.56
C LEU A 366 3.90 14.77 -15.17
N MET A 367 3.43 13.61 -14.71
CA MET A 367 4.34 12.50 -14.36
C MET A 367 5.04 11.94 -15.59
N LYS A 368 4.31 11.76 -16.69
CA LYS A 368 4.92 11.32 -17.95
C LYS A 368 6.02 12.28 -18.42
N THR A 369 5.69 13.56 -18.56
CA THR A 369 6.60 14.55 -19.14
C THR A 369 7.82 14.85 -18.25
N ASN A 370 7.61 14.92 -16.93
CA ASN A 370 8.67 15.33 -16.01
C ASN A 370 9.51 14.18 -15.48
N TYR A 371 9.04 12.93 -15.60
CA TYR A 371 9.73 11.74 -15.12
C TYR A 371 9.91 10.70 -16.23
N VAL A 372 8.86 10.06 -16.72
CA VAL A 372 8.96 8.93 -17.66
C VAL A 372 9.73 9.31 -18.94
N ASP A 373 9.38 10.44 -19.57
CA ASP A 373 10.05 10.92 -20.80
C ASP A 373 11.51 11.35 -20.57
N LYS A 374 11.92 11.48 -19.30
CA LYS A 374 13.31 11.74 -18.89
C LYS A 374 14.05 10.50 -18.41
N GLY A 375 13.44 9.33 -18.56
CA GLY A 375 14.03 8.05 -18.13
C GLY A 375 13.93 7.79 -16.63
N ILE A 376 13.09 8.50 -15.89
CA ILE A 376 12.81 8.26 -14.48
C ILE A 376 11.53 7.45 -14.37
N PRO A 377 11.58 6.19 -13.88
CA PRO A 377 10.41 5.33 -13.77
C PRO A 377 9.45 5.84 -12.70
N VAL A 378 8.14 5.65 -12.93
CA VAL A 378 7.07 6.09 -12.03
C VAL A 378 6.18 4.90 -11.65
N ILE A 379 5.89 4.77 -10.37
CA ILE A 379 4.90 3.85 -9.84
C ILE A 379 3.80 4.68 -9.17
N ILE A 380 2.55 4.49 -9.61
CA ILE A 380 1.39 5.00 -8.89
C ILE A 380 1.04 3.97 -7.83
N GLY A 381 1.59 4.18 -6.61
CA GLY A 381 1.60 3.19 -5.54
C GLY A 381 0.22 2.89 -4.95
N GLU A 382 -0.72 3.83 -5.09
CA GLU A 382 -2.10 3.66 -4.63
C GLU A 382 -3.08 4.46 -5.49
N TYR A 383 -4.23 3.83 -5.76
CA TYR A 383 -5.45 4.46 -6.25
C TYR A 383 -6.63 3.50 -6.04
N CYS A 384 -7.76 3.98 -5.61
CA CYS A 384 -9.06 3.27 -5.55
C CYS A 384 -10.18 4.25 -5.24
N MET A 385 -11.42 3.78 -5.28
CA MET A 385 -12.54 4.49 -4.69
C MET A 385 -12.57 4.26 -3.18
N CYS A 386 -12.55 5.35 -2.39
CA CYS A 386 -12.57 5.31 -0.94
C CYS A 386 -13.98 5.38 -0.35
N SER A 387 -14.97 5.77 -1.15
CA SER A 387 -16.37 5.89 -0.73
C SER A 387 -17.32 5.19 -1.70
N LYS A 388 -18.52 4.82 -1.20
CA LYS A 388 -19.55 4.20 -2.03
C LYS A 388 -20.17 5.23 -2.96
N LYS A 389 -20.02 5.01 -4.25
CA LYS A 389 -20.58 5.83 -5.32
C LYS A 389 -21.42 4.96 -6.27
N PRO A 390 -22.23 5.53 -7.19
CA PRO A 390 -22.90 4.74 -8.21
C PRO A 390 -21.90 3.91 -9.00
N LYS A 391 -22.15 2.59 -9.08
CA LYS A 391 -21.21 1.59 -9.63
C LYS A 391 -20.70 1.95 -11.03
N GLU A 392 -21.60 2.45 -11.89
CA GLU A 392 -21.26 2.81 -13.26
C GLU A 392 -20.14 3.86 -13.36
N TYR A 393 -20.12 4.84 -12.46
CA TYR A 393 -19.10 5.89 -12.43
C TYR A 393 -17.85 5.48 -11.66
N SER A 394 -18.02 4.65 -10.60
CA SER A 394 -16.88 4.10 -9.87
C SER A 394 -16.04 3.19 -10.77
N ASP A 395 -16.69 2.26 -11.45
CA ASP A 395 -16.02 1.34 -12.37
C ASP A 395 -15.34 2.10 -13.50
N LEU A 396 -16.03 3.10 -14.08
CA LEU A 396 -15.46 3.93 -15.14
C LEU A 396 -14.18 4.64 -14.66
N TRP A 397 -14.21 5.25 -13.47
CA TRP A 397 -13.05 5.93 -12.91
C TRP A 397 -11.88 4.97 -12.66
N GLU A 398 -12.12 3.82 -12.05
CA GLU A 398 -11.09 2.83 -11.76
C GLU A 398 -10.44 2.30 -13.04
N ILE A 399 -11.23 2.03 -14.08
CA ILE A 399 -10.76 1.57 -15.38
C ILE A 399 -9.92 2.65 -16.07
N GLU A 400 -10.44 3.89 -16.14
CA GLU A 400 -9.77 4.97 -16.87
C GLU A 400 -8.51 5.46 -16.18
N VAL A 401 -8.47 5.46 -14.83
CA VAL A 401 -7.24 5.73 -14.07
C VAL A 401 -6.20 4.63 -14.34
N THR A 402 -6.60 3.36 -14.24
CA THR A 402 -5.71 2.23 -14.56
C THR A 402 -5.14 2.36 -15.98
N ARG A 403 -6.00 2.59 -16.97
CA ARG A 403 -5.62 2.77 -18.38
C ARG A 403 -4.68 3.93 -18.56
N GLY A 404 -5.05 5.09 -18.01
CA GLY A 404 -4.27 6.32 -18.15
C GLY A 404 -2.85 6.21 -17.61
N ILE A 405 -2.70 5.55 -16.44
CA ILE A 405 -1.38 5.27 -15.84
C ILE A 405 -0.59 4.31 -16.73
N TYR A 406 -1.22 3.19 -17.10
CA TYR A 406 -0.58 2.10 -17.82
C TYR A 406 -0.08 2.51 -19.21
N GLU A 407 -0.91 3.21 -19.99
CA GLU A 407 -0.57 3.70 -21.34
C GLU A 407 0.57 4.72 -21.34
N ARG A 408 0.82 5.40 -20.21
CA ARG A 408 1.94 6.33 -20.05
C ARG A 408 3.25 5.67 -19.61
N GLY A 409 3.30 4.34 -19.58
CA GLY A 409 4.51 3.57 -19.21
C GLY A 409 4.77 3.53 -17.70
N MET A 410 3.79 3.90 -16.88
CA MET A 410 3.85 3.80 -15.42
C MET A 410 3.24 2.48 -14.94
N CYS A 411 3.51 2.08 -13.69
CA CYS A 411 2.89 0.93 -13.05
C CYS A 411 1.76 1.40 -12.13
N PRO A 412 0.48 1.05 -12.43
CA PRO A 412 -0.64 1.27 -11.52
C PRO A 412 -0.69 0.18 -10.46
N VAL A 413 -0.78 0.54 -9.17
CA VAL A 413 -0.92 -0.40 -8.06
C VAL A 413 -2.22 -0.10 -7.31
N TYR A 414 -3.25 -0.89 -7.60
CA TYR A 414 -4.60 -0.69 -7.04
C TYR A 414 -4.60 -0.89 -5.52
N TRP A 415 -5.26 0.00 -4.76
CA TRP A 415 -5.41 -0.15 -3.32
C TRP A 415 -6.57 -1.08 -2.99
N ASP A 416 -6.26 -2.31 -2.55
CA ASP A 416 -7.25 -3.30 -2.17
C ASP A 416 -7.21 -3.58 -0.67
N VAL A 417 -8.39 -3.57 -0.05
CA VAL A 417 -8.62 -3.93 1.35
C VAL A 417 -9.84 -4.83 1.47
N GLN A 418 -9.85 -5.69 2.49
CA GLN A 418 -11.04 -6.50 2.78
C GLN A 418 -12.26 -5.61 3.07
N GLY A 419 -13.31 -5.76 2.29
CA GLY A 419 -14.54 -4.97 2.44
C GLY A 419 -14.43 -3.52 1.95
N SER A 420 -13.59 -3.24 0.95
CA SER A 420 -13.46 -1.93 0.30
C SER A 420 -14.80 -1.37 -0.19
N ALA A 421 -14.84 -0.08 -0.47
CA ALA A 421 -16.05 0.60 -0.96
C ALA A 421 -16.61 -0.04 -2.25
N THR A 422 -15.73 -0.55 -3.11
CA THR A 422 -16.06 -1.21 -4.38
C THR A 422 -16.16 -2.73 -4.24
N ASN A 423 -15.80 -3.29 -3.04
CA ASN A 423 -15.78 -4.74 -2.79
C ASN A 423 -15.00 -5.50 -3.89
N PHE A 424 -13.79 -5.03 -4.22
CA PHE A 424 -13.04 -5.51 -5.37
C PHE A 424 -12.66 -6.99 -5.25
N PHE A 425 -12.05 -7.39 -4.12
CA PHE A 425 -11.71 -8.78 -3.82
C PHE A 425 -12.07 -9.16 -2.38
N ASP A 426 -12.85 -10.24 -2.22
CA ASP A 426 -13.12 -10.83 -0.91
C ASP A 426 -12.07 -11.90 -0.59
N ARG A 427 -11.12 -11.54 0.28
CA ARG A 427 -10.02 -12.43 0.71
C ARG A 427 -10.49 -13.65 1.48
N LYS A 428 -11.67 -13.61 2.12
CA LYS A 428 -12.23 -14.73 2.90
C LYS A 428 -12.80 -15.81 2.00
N THR A 429 -13.43 -15.43 0.89
CA THR A 429 -14.09 -16.34 -0.04
C THR A 429 -13.31 -16.56 -1.34
N LEU A 430 -12.24 -15.79 -1.56
CA LEU A 430 -11.44 -15.75 -2.79
C LEU A 430 -12.29 -15.41 -4.03
N THR A 431 -13.23 -14.47 -3.87
CA THR A 431 -14.14 -14.08 -4.96
C THR A 431 -13.97 -12.61 -5.34
N TRP A 432 -14.06 -12.36 -6.64
CA TRP A 432 -14.00 -11.00 -7.19
C TRP A 432 -15.38 -10.37 -7.15
N GLY A 433 -15.53 -9.33 -6.34
CA GLY A 433 -16.80 -8.62 -6.18
C GLY A 433 -17.09 -7.63 -7.31
N ASN A 434 -16.04 -7.21 -8.05
CA ASN A 434 -16.17 -6.34 -9.23
C ASN A 434 -15.46 -6.97 -10.46
N PRO A 435 -16.06 -8.03 -11.06
CA PRO A 435 -15.45 -8.76 -12.18
C PRO A 435 -15.33 -7.91 -13.46
N GLU A 436 -16.14 -6.87 -13.63
CA GLU A 436 -16.09 -5.98 -14.79
C GLU A 436 -14.80 -5.12 -14.77
N VAL A 437 -14.46 -4.56 -13.62
CA VAL A 437 -13.20 -3.81 -13.44
C VAL A 437 -12.00 -4.74 -13.58
N LEU A 438 -12.06 -5.95 -12.99
CA LEU A 438 -11.00 -6.94 -13.17
C LEU A 438 -10.78 -7.29 -14.64
N ALA A 439 -11.84 -7.59 -15.37
CA ALA A 439 -11.75 -7.92 -16.81
C ALA A 439 -11.14 -6.77 -17.61
N ALA A 440 -11.53 -5.53 -17.32
CA ALA A 440 -10.95 -4.37 -17.97
C ALA A 440 -9.44 -4.19 -17.63
N MET A 441 -9.04 -4.44 -16.37
CA MET A 441 -7.63 -4.43 -15.99
C MET A 441 -6.82 -5.51 -16.74
N GLN A 442 -7.39 -6.70 -16.91
CA GLN A 442 -6.78 -7.79 -17.70
C GLN A 442 -6.63 -7.39 -19.17
N GLU A 443 -7.64 -6.78 -19.78
CA GLU A 443 -7.56 -6.26 -21.16
C GLU A 443 -6.50 -5.17 -21.31
N ILE A 444 -6.40 -4.24 -20.34
CA ILE A 444 -5.38 -3.20 -20.31
C ILE A 444 -3.99 -3.87 -20.20
N SER A 445 -3.83 -4.82 -19.28
CA SER A 445 -2.56 -5.54 -19.06
C SER A 445 -2.10 -6.27 -20.34
N ALA A 446 -3.03 -6.88 -21.09
CA ALA A 446 -2.73 -7.58 -22.32
C ALA A 446 -2.20 -6.69 -23.46
N THR A 447 -2.23 -5.37 -23.32
CA THR A 447 -1.66 -4.45 -24.32
C THR A 447 -0.13 -4.35 -24.26
N ARG A 448 0.51 -4.84 -23.18
CA ARG A 448 1.97 -4.97 -23.09
C ARG A 448 2.40 -6.39 -23.43
N ASP A 449 3.47 -6.50 -24.21
CA ASP A 449 4.08 -7.80 -24.54
C ASP A 449 5.11 -8.15 -23.43
N PHE A 450 4.83 -9.22 -22.70
CA PHE A 450 5.70 -9.75 -21.63
C PHE A 450 6.45 -11.01 -22.08
N THR A 451 6.34 -11.42 -23.36
CA THR A 451 6.88 -12.71 -23.86
C THR A 451 8.41 -12.73 -24.01
N ASN A 452 9.07 -11.57 -23.94
CA ASN A 452 10.53 -11.46 -24.09
C ASN A 452 11.28 -11.47 -22.73
N ARG A 453 10.71 -12.12 -21.71
CA ARG A 453 11.33 -12.15 -20.36
C ARG A 453 12.58 -13.03 -20.25
N ASP A 454 12.62 -14.10 -21.03
CA ASP A 454 13.60 -15.17 -20.85
C ASP A 454 14.79 -15.10 -21.82
N ASP A 455 14.86 -14.09 -22.71
CA ASP A 455 15.84 -14.04 -23.80
C ASP A 455 16.88 -12.91 -23.71
N ASN A 456 17.11 -12.30 -22.49
CA ASN A 456 18.22 -11.34 -22.34
C ASN A 456 19.02 -11.58 -21.07
#